data_a4e62cd3241a1d851840f6f7cd9ede84
#
_entry.id   a4e62cd3241a1d851840f6f7cd9ede84
#
_cell.length_a   1.000
_cell.length_b   1.000
_cell.length_c   1.000
_cell.angle_alpha   90.00
_cell.angle_beta   90.00
_cell.angle_gamma   90.00
#
_symmetry.space_group_name_H-M   'P 1'
#
loop_
_entity.id
_entity.type
_entity.pdbx_description
1 polymer ?
#
loop_
_entity_poly.entity_id
_entity_poly.type
_entity_poly.pdbx_seq_one_letter_code
_entity_poly.pdbx_strand_id
1 'polypeptide(L)'
;TKLANIAFDKFEKKIETVREPEAATAWIEEMRKTRKYKLTRPKNDDPENFDSLEALRKHLAFHKSSAFVQTCTNTEFHGRLLQNLSAGMLKDDIEITLEQQRRFPLDTALALLGRFRAAKFHHFKRGKKGISYLSPIKRRRRVAGERFSPSIEALISFVEKHPLTEKGSLAEKHLGISADKKDDPKNSDAIRTLARDLHWLIAEGYATEYSDSRLEIRSPIAGNEGKSKENKIEADQKPENESI
;
A
#
# COMPACT_ATOMS: atom_id res chain seq x y z
N THR A 1 -16.03 -18.86 -44.44
CA THR A 1 -16.36 -20.24 -44.00
C THR A 1 -17.53 -20.28 -43.01
N LYS A 2 -17.95 -19.18 -42.39
CA LYS A 2 -19.23 -19.09 -41.63
C LYS A 2 -20.48 -18.93 -42.52
N LEU A 3 -20.28 -18.64 -43.80
CA LEU A 3 -21.37 -18.52 -44.79
C LEU A 3 -21.91 -19.88 -45.28
N ALA A 4 -21.12 -20.96 -45.10
CA ALA A 4 -21.49 -22.31 -45.58
C ALA A 4 -22.70 -22.95 -44.85
N ASN A 5 -23.11 -22.42 -43.68
CA ASN A 5 -24.22 -22.97 -42.90
C ASN A 5 -25.52 -22.16 -42.99
N ILE A 6 -25.61 -21.18 -43.89
CA ILE A 6 -26.81 -20.41 -44.10
C ILE A 6 -27.56 -21.02 -45.30
N ALA A 7 -28.83 -21.41 -45.11
CA ALA A 7 -29.68 -21.89 -46.20
C ALA A 7 -29.74 -20.85 -47.34
N PHE A 8 -29.64 -21.32 -48.59
CA PHE A 8 -29.54 -20.46 -49.78
C PHE A 8 -30.63 -19.37 -49.83
N ASP A 9 -31.85 -19.70 -49.48
CA ASP A 9 -32.99 -18.75 -49.45
C ASP A 9 -32.80 -17.63 -48.42
N LYS A 10 -32.10 -17.88 -47.31
CA LYS A 10 -31.74 -16.87 -46.30
C LYS A 10 -30.51 -16.05 -46.68
N PHE A 11 -29.66 -16.65 -47.52
CA PHE A 11 -28.50 -15.98 -48.07
C PHE A 11 -28.90 -14.95 -49.12
N GLU A 12 -29.81 -15.35 -50.06
CA GLU A 12 -30.32 -14.49 -51.12
C GLU A 12 -31.08 -13.26 -50.57
N LYS A 13 -31.81 -13.40 -49.46
CA LYS A 13 -32.50 -12.30 -48.77
C LYS A 13 -31.57 -11.34 -48.03
N LYS A 14 -30.33 -11.72 -47.80
CA LYS A 14 -29.32 -10.90 -47.09
C LYS A 14 -28.33 -10.25 -48.04
N ILE A 15 -28.36 -10.57 -49.30
CA ILE A 15 -27.46 -9.99 -50.31
C ILE A 15 -28.17 -8.80 -50.92
N GLU A 16 -27.64 -7.63 -50.66
CA GLU A 16 -28.03 -6.41 -51.36
C GLU A 16 -27.24 -6.35 -52.67
N THR A 17 -27.95 -6.47 -53.80
CA THR A 17 -27.30 -6.40 -55.10
C THR A 17 -27.22 -4.94 -55.52
N VAL A 18 -26.05 -4.35 -55.42
CA VAL A 18 -25.77 -3.00 -55.89
C VAL A 18 -25.69 -3.01 -57.42
N ARG A 19 -26.70 -2.43 -58.05
CA ARG A 19 -26.83 -2.35 -59.53
C ARG A 19 -26.28 -1.05 -60.12
N GLU A 20 -26.03 -0.07 -59.26
CA GLU A 20 -25.49 1.23 -59.66
C GLU A 20 -23.97 1.10 -59.93
N PRO A 21 -23.49 1.41 -61.14
CA PRO A 21 -22.07 1.25 -61.45
C PRO A 21 -21.17 2.16 -60.62
N GLU A 22 -21.64 3.35 -60.21
CA GLU A 22 -20.89 4.27 -59.39
C GLU A 22 -20.70 3.74 -57.95
N ALA A 23 -21.71 3.13 -57.35
CA ALA A 23 -21.63 2.53 -56.03
C ALA A 23 -20.73 1.28 -56.06
N ALA A 24 -20.79 0.48 -57.16
CA ALA A 24 -19.92 -0.68 -57.32
C ALA A 24 -18.45 -0.28 -57.46
N THR A 25 -18.16 0.78 -58.24
CA THR A 25 -16.78 1.29 -58.39
C THR A 25 -16.26 1.88 -57.07
N ALA A 26 -17.05 2.63 -56.36
CA ALA A 26 -16.67 3.17 -55.03
C ALA A 26 -16.37 2.05 -54.03
N TRP A 27 -17.18 0.97 -54.00
CA TRP A 27 -16.91 -0.18 -53.15
C TRP A 27 -15.63 -0.94 -53.54
N ILE A 28 -15.36 -1.11 -54.82
CA ILE A 28 -14.13 -1.72 -55.33
C ILE A 28 -12.91 -0.88 -54.96
N GLU A 29 -13.00 0.45 -55.06
CA GLU A 29 -11.93 1.35 -54.64
C GLU A 29 -11.68 1.30 -53.14
N GLU A 30 -12.73 1.23 -52.34
CA GLU A 30 -12.63 1.09 -50.87
C GLU A 30 -11.98 -0.24 -50.48
N MET A 31 -12.35 -1.35 -51.14
CA MET A 31 -11.74 -2.67 -50.94
C MET A 31 -10.28 -2.72 -51.42
N ARG A 32 -9.89 -1.90 -52.40
CA ARG A 32 -8.52 -1.76 -52.87
C ARG A 32 -7.66 -0.86 -51.96
N LYS A 33 -8.23 -0.07 -51.08
CA LYS A 33 -7.50 0.72 -50.10
C LYS A 33 -6.79 -0.18 -49.11
N THR A 34 -5.55 -0.50 -49.42
CA THR A 34 -4.68 -1.25 -48.50
C THR A 34 -4.25 -0.32 -47.39
N ARG A 35 -4.59 -0.69 -46.13
CA ARG A 35 -4.09 0.06 -44.98
C ARG A 35 -2.60 -0.12 -44.87
N LYS A 36 -1.84 0.98 -44.98
CA LYS A 36 -0.40 1.00 -44.73
C LYS A 36 -0.13 1.44 -43.30
N TYR A 37 0.84 0.81 -42.68
CA TYR A 37 1.26 1.12 -41.30
C TYR A 37 2.63 1.79 -41.37
N LYS A 38 2.82 2.84 -40.55
CA LYS A 38 4.09 3.55 -40.41
C LYS A 38 4.55 3.51 -38.97
N LEU A 39 5.87 3.48 -38.79
CA LEU A 39 6.45 3.70 -37.46
C LEU A 39 6.32 5.17 -37.05
N THR A 40 5.93 5.45 -35.82
CA THR A 40 5.86 6.81 -35.30
C THR A 40 7.23 7.48 -35.19
N ARG A 41 8.28 6.68 -34.96
CA ARG A 41 9.69 7.12 -34.87
C ARG A 41 10.59 6.17 -35.66
N PRO A 42 10.62 6.28 -37.00
CA PRO A 42 11.50 5.45 -37.82
C PRO A 42 12.94 5.85 -37.60
N LYS A 43 13.85 4.88 -37.73
CA LYS A 43 15.31 5.11 -37.93
C LYS A 43 15.64 5.02 -39.41
N ASN A 44 16.82 5.49 -39.81
CA ASN A 44 17.23 5.54 -41.23
C ASN A 44 17.16 4.21 -41.95
N ASP A 45 17.26 3.07 -41.25
CA ASP A 45 17.24 1.71 -41.81
C ASP A 45 15.84 1.07 -41.75
N ASP A 46 14.83 1.76 -41.26
CA ASP A 46 13.48 1.20 -41.16
C ASP A 46 12.72 1.36 -42.50
N PRO A 47 11.90 0.37 -42.89
CA PRO A 47 10.98 0.53 -44.02
C PRO A 47 9.98 1.69 -43.75
N GLU A 48 9.77 2.51 -44.77
CA GLU A 48 8.86 3.65 -44.68
C GLU A 48 7.41 3.23 -44.40
N ASN A 49 6.98 2.12 -45.01
CA ASN A 49 5.62 1.60 -44.90
C ASN A 49 5.62 0.08 -44.75
N PHE A 50 4.61 -0.43 -44.05
CA PHE A 50 4.33 -1.87 -43.92
C PHE A 50 2.93 -2.16 -44.48
N ASP A 51 2.80 -3.19 -45.27
CA ASP A 51 1.54 -3.57 -45.93
C ASP A 51 0.56 -4.28 -44.96
N SER A 52 1.07 -4.83 -43.88
CA SER A 52 0.24 -5.49 -42.86
C SER A 52 0.71 -5.20 -41.44
N LEU A 53 -0.24 -5.30 -40.50
CA LEU A 53 0.08 -5.20 -39.07
C LEU A 53 1.01 -6.31 -38.59
N GLU A 54 0.93 -7.49 -39.21
CA GLU A 54 1.82 -8.62 -38.90
C GLU A 54 3.24 -8.36 -39.34
N ALA A 55 3.46 -7.78 -40.53
CA ALA A 55 4.76 -7.39 -41.01
C ALA A 55 5.39 -6.36 -40.08
N LEU A 56 4.62 -5.35 -39.66
CA LEU A 56 5.05 -4.37 -38.68
C LEU A 56 5.44 -5.02 -37.35
N ARG A 57 4.61 -5.93 -36.81
CA ARG A 57 4.90 -6.65 -35.56
C ARG A 57 6.18 -7.49 -35.66
N LYS A 58 6.36 -8.21 -36.77
CA LYS A 58 7.59 -8.97 -37.02
C LYS A 58 8.80 -8.06 -37.05
N HIS A 59 8.73 -6.94 -37.80
CA HIS A 59 9.83 -5.97 -37.87
C HIS A 59 10.17 -5.42 -36.45
N LEU A 60 9.18 -5.02 -35.69
CA LEU A 60 9.37 -4.55 -34.31
C LEU A 60 10.00 -5.63 -33.43
N ALA A 61 9.55 -6.87 -33.51
CA ALA A 61 10.08 -7.97 -32.72
C ALA A 61 11.53 -8.29 -33.01
N PHE A 62 11.94 -8.24 -34.30
CA PHE A 62 13.30 -8.59 -34.71
C PHE A 62 14.28 -7.40 -34.61
N HIS A 63 13.87 -6.22 -35.05
CA HIS A 63 14.79 -5.07 -35.15
C HIS A 63 14.69 -4.07 -34.00
N LYS A 64 13.60 -4.09 -33.24
CA LYS A 64 13.33 -3.14 -32.14
C LYS A 64 13.11 -3.83 -30.82
N SER A 65 13.37 -5.12 -30.69
CA SER A 65 13.14 -5.88 -29.45
C SER A 65 13.80 -5.23 -28.23
N SER A 66 15.02 -4.71 -28.38
CA SER A 66 15.75 -4.01 -27.32
C SER A 66 15.08 -2.72 -26.85
N ALA A 67 14.19 -2.12 -27.64
CA ALA A 67 13.43 -0.94 -27.24
C ALA A 67 12.19 -1.29 -26.39
N PHE A 68 11.69 -2.52 -26.47
CA PHE A 68 10.49 -3.00 -25.76
C PHE A 68 10.79 -4.03 -24.69
N VAL A 69 11.92 -4.74 -24.82
CA VAL A 69 12.32 -5.78 -23.88
C VAL A 69 13.60 -5.33 -23.19
N GLN A 70 13.50 -5.13 -21.90
CA GLN A 70 14.64 -4.81 -21.05
C GLN A 70 14.97 -6.03 -20.20
N THR A 71 16.23 -6.47 -20.22
CA THR A 71 16.73 -7.46 -19.27
C THR A 71 17.15 -6.77 -17.98
N CYS A 72 16.65 -7.23 -16.86
CA CYS A 72 16.98 -6.71 -15.54
C CYS A 72 17.13 -7.87 -14.56
N THR A 73 17.97 -7.68 -13.55
CA THR A 73 18.13 -8.64 -12.45
C THR A 73 16.97 -8.58 -11.47
N ASN A 74 16.43 -7.37 -11.27
CA ASN A 74 15.32 -7.13 -10.37
C ASN A 74 14.24 -6.30 -11.08
N THR A 75 12.98 -6.70 -10.93
CA THR A 75 11.86 -5.94 -11.45
C THR A 75 10.69 -5.95 -10.46
N GLU A 76 10.00 -4.83 -10.39
CA GLU A 76 8.75 -4.73 -9.64
C GLU A 76 7.58 -4.60 -10.62
N PHE A 77 6.54 -5.36 -10.40
CA PHE A 77 5.30 -5.28 -11.17
C PHE A 77 4.09 -5.41 -10.28
N HIS A 78 2.96 -4.89 -10.76
CA HIS A 78 1.72 -4.95 -10.00
C HIS A 78 1.21 -6.39 -9.92
N GLY A 79 0.84 -6.88 -8.71
CA GLY A 79 0.44 -8.27 -8.49
C GLY A 79 -0.73 -8.76 -9.38
N ARG A 80 -1.60 -7.84 -9.86
CA ARG A 80 -2.65 -8.17 -10.83
C ARG A 80 -2.12 -8.69 -12.16
N LEU A 81 -0.89 -8.31 -12.53
CA LEU A 81 -0.26 -8.75 -13.78
C LEU A 81 0.22 -10.19 -13.73
N LEU A 82 0.26 -10.81 -12.54
CA LEU A 82 0.63 -12.22 -12.38
C LEU A 82 -0.26 -13.14 -13.23
N GLN A 83 -1.54 -12.83 -13.34
CA GLN A 83 -2.48 -13.60 -14.16
C GLN A 83 -2.17 -13.54 -15.66
N ASN A 84 -1.54 -12.45 -16.10
CA ASN A 84 -1.17 -12.22 -17.50
C ASN A 84 0.20 -12.79 -17.87
N LEU A 85 0.97 -13.28 -16.90
CA LEU A 85 2.22 -13.96 -17.18
C LEU A 85 1.95 -15.28 -17.90
N SER A 86 2.77 -15.55 -18.92
CA SER A 86 2.74 -16.85 -19.59
C SER A 86 3.09 -17.98 -18.62
N ALA A 87 2.49 -19.15 -18.81
CA ALA A 87 2.84 -20.33 -18.04
C ALA A 87 4.33 -20.67 -18.22
N GLY A 88 5.00 -21.02 -17.12
CA GLY A 88 6.42 -21.35 -17.10
C GLY A 88 7.02 -21.21 -15.72
N MET A 89 8.27 -21.65 -15.55
CA MET A 89 8.98 -21.70 -14.27
C MET A 89 8.88 -20.41 -13.44
N LEU A 90 9.03 -19.25 -14.09
CA LEU A 90 8.96 -17.96 -13.41
C LEU A 90 7.60 -17.73 -12.73
N LYS A 91 6.51 -18.05 -13.43
CA LYS A 91 5.16 -17.90 -12.88
C LYS A 91 4.95 -18.87 -11.71
N ASP A 92 5.37 -20.12 -11.87
CA ASP A 92 5.24 -21.17 -10.88
C ASP A 92 6.02 -20.82 -9.61
N ASP A 93 7.26 -20.32 -9.73
CA ASP A 93 8.08 -19.88 -8.60
C ASP A 93 7.45 -18.69 -7.84
N ILE A 94 6.85 -17.75 -8.57
CA ILE A 94 6.15 -16.61 -7.96
C ILE A 94 4.89 -17.10 -7.21
N GLU A 95 4.13 -18.03 -7.80
CA GLU A 95 2.94 -18.60 -7.16
C GLU A 95 3.29 -19.40 -5.91
N ILE A 96 4.35 -20.20 -5.94
CA ILE A 96 4.87 -20.94 -4.78
C ILE A 96 5.29 -19.97 -3.67
N THR A 97 6.05 -18.94 -4.01
CA THR A 97 6.49 -17.91 -3.05
C THR A 97 5.31 -17.16 -2.45
N LEU A 98 4.31 -16.82 -3.27
CA LEU A 98 3.08 -16.16 -2.81
C LEU A 98 2.31 -17.04 -1.82
N GLU A 99 2.22 -18.35 -2.10
CA GLU A 99 1.55 -19.28 -1.19
C GLU A 99 2.32 -19.47 0.13
N GLN A 100 3.64 -19.47 0.10
CA GLN A 100 4.47 -19.48 1.30
C GLN A 100 4.23 -18.22 2.14
N GLN A 101 4.21 -17.05 1.51
CA GLN A 101 3.93 -15.78 2.18
C GLN A 101 2.49 -15.67 2.70
N ARG A 102 1.52 -16.36 2.10
CA ARG A 102 0.16 -16.45 2.64
C ARG A 102 0.11 -17.24 3.95
N ARG A 103 0.91 -18.29 4.05
CA ARG A 103 1.00 -19.12 5.29
C ARG A 103 1.78 -18.42 6.39
N PHE A 104 2.90 -17.79 6.04
CA PHE A 104 3.76 -17.08 6.99
C PHE A 104 4.27 -15.77 6.37
N PRO A 105 3.54 -14.64 6.52
CA PRO A 105 3.77 -13.39 5.80
C PRO A 105 4.90 -12.54 6.41
N LEU A 106 6.08 -13.14 6.69
CA LEU A 106 7.18 -12.42 7.34
C LEU A 106 7.76 -11.33 6.43
N ASP A 107 8.11 -11.67 5.19
CA ASP A 107 8.71 -10.72 4.27
C ASP A 107 7.73 -9.62 3.88
N THR A 108 6.45 -9.97 3.71
CA THR A 108 5.38 -9.01 3.50
C THR A 108 5.25 -8.04 4.67
N ALA A 109 5.31 -8.54 5.90
CA ALA A 109 5.26 -7.69 7.10
C ALA A 109 6.47 -6.78 7.20
N LEU A 110 7.69 -7.28 6.90
CA LEU A 110 8.91 -6.47 6.89
C LEU A 110 8.88 -5.38 5.81
N ALA A 111 8.42 -5.71 4.60
CA ALA A 111 8.24 -4.75 3.52
C ALA A 111 7.24 -3.65 3.88
N LEU A 112 6.11 -4.00 4.50
CA LEU A 112 5.14 -3.04 5.01
C LEU A 112 5.72 -2.13 6.08
N LEU A 113 6.46 -2.69 7.05
CA LEU A 113 7.14 -1.91 8.07
C LEU A 113 8.14 -0.92 7.47
N GLY A 114 8.88 -1.32 6.43
CA GLY A 114 9.77 -0.44 5.68
C GLY A 114 9.03 0.75 5.06
N ARG A 115 7.90 0.51 4.42
CA ARG A 115 7.05 1.57 3.85
C ARG A 115 6.46 2.49 4.91
N PHE A 116 5.99 1.95 6.04
CA PHE A 116 5.49 2.77 7.15
C PHE A 116 6.57 3.64 7.76
N ARG A 117 7.81 3.13 7.92
CA ARG A 117 8.95 3.93 8.36
C ARG A 117 9.28 5.08 7.39
N ALA A 118 9.27 4.81 6.09
CA ALA A 118 9.44 5.83 5.07
C ALA A 118 8.34 6.91 5.13
N ALA A 119 7.11 6.53 5.47
CA ALA A 119 5.99 7.44 5.73
C ALA A 119 6.04 8.08 7.14
N LYS A 120 7.15 7.96 7.87
CA LYS A 120 7.40 8.54 9.22
C LYS A 120 6.52 7.96 10.33
N PHE A 121 5.94 6.78 10.16
CA PHE A 121 5.31 6.06 11.26
C PHE A 121 6.35 5.40 12.16
N HIS A 122 6.06 5.38 13.44
CA HIS A 122 6.86 4.75 14.48
C HIS A 122 6.28 3.38 14.84
N HIS A 123 7.13 2.37 14.79
CA HIS A 123 6.78 1.00 15.13
C HIS A 123 7.20 0.69 16.57
N PHE A 124 6.33 0.01 17.32
CA PHE A 124 6.68 -0.52 18.64
C PHE A 124 5.95 -1.84 18.91
N LYS A 125 6.54 -2.66 19.76
CA LYS A 125 5.95 -3.92 20.21
C LYS A 125 5.41 -3.78 21.62
N ARG A 126 4.31 -4.46 21.90
CA ARG A 126 3.69 -4.51 23.22
C ARG A 126 3.37 -5.94 23.63
N GLY A 127 3.58 -6.21 24.93
CA GLY A 127 3.29 -7.49 25.54
C GLY A 127 4.24 -8.63 25.15
N LYS A 128 4.09 -9.76 25.85
CA LYS A 128 4.93 -10.95 25.64
C LYS A 128 4.72 -11.60 24.27
N LYS A 129 3.53 -11.48 23.68
CA LYS A 129 3.21 -12.01 22.34
C LYS A 129 3.79 -11.18 21.19
N GLY A 130 4.44 -10.04 21.50
CA GLY A 130 5.14 -9.26 20.51
C GLY A 130 4.23 -8.61 19.46
N ILE A 131 2.98 -8.26 19.82
CA ILE A 131 2.07 -7.56 18.90
C ILE A 131 2.71 -6.23 18.49
N SER A 132 2.77 -5.99 17.19
CA SER A 132 3.33 -4.79 16.59
C SER A 132 2.27 -3.73 16.38
N TYR A 133 2.57 -2.52 16.84
CA TYR A 133 1.72 -1.35 16.69
C TYR A 133 2.44 -0.29 15.87
N LEU A 134 1.68 0.50 15.16
CA LEU A 134 2.14 1.66 14.39
C LEU A 134 1.51 2.92 14.96
N SER A 135 2.29 3.97 15.08
CA SER A 135 1.83 5.27 15.55
C SER A 135 2.44 6.39 14.72
N PRO A 136 1.68 7.43 14.36
CA PRO A 136 2.24 8.62 13.73
C PRO A 136 3.11 9.43 14.70
N ILE A 137 2.92 9.26 16.00
CA ILE A 137 3.61 10.00 17.05
C ILE A 137 4.66 9.09 17.69
N LYS A 138 5.89 9.60 17.83
CA LYS A 138 6.97 8.90 18.50
C LYS A 138 6.70 8.84 20.03
N ARG A 139 6.61 7.64 20.57
CA ARG A 139 6.42 7.44 22.00
C ARG A 139 7.61 7.95 22.78
N ARG A 140 7.33 8.75 23.80
CA ARG A 140 8.30 9.25 24.76
C ARG A 140 8.12 8.58 26.13
N ARG A 141 9.19 8.59 26.92
CA ARG A 141 9.14 8.26 28.35
C ARG A 141 9.50 9.51 29.12
N ARG A 142 8.91 9.69 30.28
CA ARG A 142 9.32 10.72 31.20
C ARG A 142 10.77 10.51 31.64
N VAL A 143 11.50 11.61 31.77
CA VAL A 143 12.84 11.62 32.35
C VAL A 143 12.67 11.93 33.84
N ALA A 144 13.53 11.33 34.69
CA ALA A 144 13.52 11.63 36.10
C ALA A 144 13.78 13.13 36.36
N GLY A 145 12.91 13.81 37.09
CA GLY A 145 12.98 15.24 37.35
C GLY A 145 12.23 16.15 36.36
N GLU A 146 11.63 15.60 35.31
CA GLU A 146 10.76 16.35 34.39
C GLU A 146 9.49 16.77 35.12
N ARG A 147 9.18 18.09 35.09
CA ARG A 147 8.03 18.68 35.80
C ARG A 147 6.92 19.01 34.84
N PHE A 148 5.71 18.66 35.21
CA PHE A 148 4.48 18.98 34.48
C PHE A 148 3.58 19.88 35.31
N SER A 149 2.53 20.43 34.73
CA SER A 149 1.49 21.09 35.49
C SER A 149 0.81 20.09 36.42
N PRO A 150 0.30 20.55 37.59
CA PRO A 150 -0.35 19.66 38.55
C PRO A 150 -1.48 18.81 37.95
N SER A 151 -2.23 19.37 36.98
CA SER A 151 -3.32 18.65 36.28
C SER A 151 -2.78 17.51 35.42
N ILE A 152 -1.69 17.77 34.67
CA ILE A 152 -1.05 16.76 33.83
C ILE A 152 -0.39 15.68 34.69
N GLU A 153 0.28 16.06 35.79
CA GLU A 153 0.90 15.10 36.71
C GLU A 153 -0.13 14.16 37.36
N ALA A 154 -1.28 14.70 37.78
CA ALA A 154 -2.37 13.91 38.32
C ALA A 154 -2.91 12.93 37.28
N LEU A 155 -3.10 13.38 36.04
CA LEU A 155 -3.58 12.53 34.95
C LEU A 155 -2.56 11.43 34.58
N ILE A 156 -1.28 11.74 34.53
CA ILE A 156 -0.22 10.75 34.30
C ILE A 156 -0.25 9.68 35.38
N SER A 157 -0.26 10.13 36.67
CA SER A 157 -0.26 9.22 37.82
C SER A 157 -1.50 8.32 37.84
N PHE A 158 -2.64 8.87 37.42
CA PHE A 158 -3.88 8.10 37.32
C PHE A 158 -3.77 7.01 36.23
N VAL A 159 -3.33 7.34 34.99
CA VAL A 159 -3.22 6.38 33.90
C VAL A 159 -2.12 5.34 34.15
N GLU A 160 -1.05 5.70 34.86
CA GLU A 160 -0.02 4.75 35.27
C GLU A 160 -0.53 3.71 36.26
N LYS A 161 -1.39 4.14 37.21
CA LYS A 161 -2.05 3.23 38.18
C LYS A 161 -3.14 2.37 37.53
N HIS A 162 -3.79 2.91 36.51
CA HIS A 162 -4.89 2.26 35.79
C HIS A 162 -4.58 2.12 34.29
N PRO A 163 -3.62 1.27 33.92
CA PRO A 163 -3.25 1.09 32.52
C PRO A 163 -4.42 0.53 31.73
N LEU A 164 -4.55 0.97 30.46
CA LEU A 164 -5.65 0.57 29.57
C LEU A 164 -7.03 1.12 29.96
N THR A 165 -7.07 2.21 30.68
CA THR A 165 -8.33 2.92 30.94
C THR A 165 -8.87 3.47 29.61
N GLU A 166 -10.16 3.31 29.38
CA GLU A 166 -10.83 3.89 28.22
C GLU A 166 -10.93 5.41 28.36
N LYS A 167 -10.65 6.12 27.27
CA LYS A 167 -10.75 7.58 27.20
C LYS A 167 -12.12 8.11 27.64
N GLY A 168 -13.20 7.43 27.23
CA GLY A 168 -14.56 7.82 27.57
C GLY A 168 -14.89 7.74 29.07
N SER A 169 -14.21 6.85 29.80
CA SER A 169 -14.42 6.66 31.27
C SER A 169 -13.49 7.52 32.15
N LEU A 170 -12.58 8.31 31.53
CA LEU A 170 -11.64 9.14 32.29
C LEU A 170 -12.32 10.22 33.13
N ALA A 171 -13.34 10.88 32.63
CA ALA A 171 -14.06 11.93 33.39
C ALA A 171 -14.70 11.35 34.63
N GLU A 172 -15.27 10.17 34.55
CA GLU A 172 -15.90 9.49 35.67
C GLU A 172 -14.86 8.97 36.67
N LYS A 173 -13.82 8.26 36.18
CA LYS A 173 -12.86 7.57 37.02
C LYS A 173 -11.80 8.49 37.65
N HIS A 174 -11.39 9.54 36.93
CA HIS A 174 -10.35 10.47 37.37
C HIS A 174 -10.90 11.69 38.05
N LEU A 175 -12.00 12.28 37.55
CA LEU A 175 -12.63 13.47 38.12
C LEU A 175 -13.85 13.16 39.02
N GLY A 176 -14.36 11.92 39.02
CA GLY A 176 -15.56 11.53 39.74
C GLY A 176 -16.86 12.13 39.18
N ILE A 177 -16.82 12.58 37.91
CA ILE A 177 -17.96 13.23 37.27
C ILE A 177 -18.81 12.17 36.56
N SER A 178 -19.97 11.86 37.13
CA SER A 178 -20.93 10.93 36.52
C SER A 178 -21.53 11.50 35.23
N ALA A 179 -22.02 10.61 34.36
CA ALA A 179 -22.58 10.97 33.06
C ALA A 179 -23.70 12.02 33.14
N ASP A 180 -24.52 11.94 34.19
CA ASP A 180 -25.68 12.82 34.42
C ASP A 180 -25.31 14.27 34.85
N LYS A 181 -24.04 14.48 35.25
CA LYS A 181 -23.56 15.79 35.73
C LYS A 181 -22.58 16.47 34.77
N LYS A 182 -22.48 16.01 33.55
CA LYS A 182 -21.55 16.56 32.56
C LYS A 182 -21.92 17.97 32.09
N ASP A 183 -23.21 18.33 32.15
CA ASP A 183 -23.74 19.61 31.68
C ASP A 183 -23.59 20.74 32.67
N ASP A 184 -23.12 20.45 33.89
CA ASP A 184 -22.82 21.46 34.90
C ASP A 184 -21.61 22.33 34.42
N PRO A 185 -21.68 23.68 34.44
CA PRO A 185 -20.63 24.52 33.88
C PRO A 185 -19.26 24.27 34.51
N LYS A 186 -19.19 24.03 35.80
CA LYS A 186 -17.92 23.67 36.50
C LYS A 186 -17.35 22.33 36.05
N ASN A 187 -18.19 21.35 35.82
CA ASN A 187 -17.80 20.02 35.36
C ASN A 187 -17.40 20.06 33.90
N SER A 188 -18.08 20.87 33.07
CA SER A 188 -17.74 21.08 31.67
C SER A 188 -16.33 21.67 31.49
N ASP A 189 -15.95 22.66 32.34
CA ASP A 189 -14.61 23.26 32.31
C ASP A 189 -13.53 22.25 32.76
N ALA A 190 -13.82 21.44 33.78
CA ALA A 190 -12.91 20.38 34.23
C ALA A 190 -12.71 19.31 33.15
N ILE A 191 -13.77 18.88 32.49
CA ILE A 191 -13.71 17.91 31.35
C ILE A 191 -12.94 18.50 30.18
N ARG A 192 -13.15 19.78 29.86
CA ARG A 192 -12.40 20.46 28.77
C ARG A 192 -10.92 20.53 29.09
N THR A 193 -10.56 20.84 30.34
CA THR A 193 -9.15 20.85 30.77
C THR A 193 -8.54 19.47 30.69
N LEU A 194 -9.23 18.43 31.17
CA LEU A 194 -8.81 17.04 31.07
C LEU A 194 -8.59 16.62 29.59
N ALA A 195 -9.53 16.96 28.71
CA ALA A 195 -9.43 16.64 27.31
C ALA A 195 -8.23 17.32 26.64
N ARG A 196 -7.97 18.60 26.99
CA ARG A 196 -6.82 19.37 26.48
C ARG A 196 -5.50 18.75 26.98
N ASP A 197 -5.40 18.43 28.25
CA ASP A 197 -4.20 17.88 28.88
C ASP A 197 -3.90 16.48 28.32
N LEU A 198 -4.93 15.65 28.13
CA LEU A 198 -4.81 14.34 27.49
C LEU A 198 -4.36 14.48 26.02
N HIS A 199 -4.97 15.40 25.27
CA HIS A 199 -4.58 15.64 23.88
C HIS A 199 -3.10 16.06 23.79
N TRP A 200 -2.66 16.93 24.68
CA TRP A 200 -1.27 17.35 24.75
C TRP A 200 -0.33 16.17 25.05
N LEU A 201 -0.68 15.33 26.04
CA LEU A 201 0.11 14.12 26.37
C LEU A 201 0.22 13.15 25.20
N ILE A 202 -0.84 12.99 24.41
CA ILE A 202 -0.84 12.14 23.22
C ILE A 202 0.03 12.78 22.11
N ALA A 203 -0.15 14.07 21.85
CA ALA A 203 0.58 14.81 20.82
C ALA A 203 2.10 14.83 21.08
N GLU A 204 2.51 14.96 22.35
CA GLU A 204 3.92 14.91 22.76
C GLU A 204 4.48 13.48 22.88
N GLY A 205 3.61 12.45 22.80
CA GLY A 205 4.00 11.05 22.81
C GLY A 205 4.19 10.45 24.22
N TYR A 206 3.83 11.16 25.29
CA TYR A 206 3.87 10.62 26.66
C TYR A 206 2.74 9.61 26.88
N ALA A 207 1.56 9.85 26.34
CA ALA A 207 0.44 8.93 26.33
C ALA A 207 0.26 8.29 24.95
N THR A 208 -0.15 7.03 24.92
CA THR A 208 -0.52 6.31 23.70
C THR A 208 -1.99 5.99 23.75
N GLU A 209 -2.75 6.45 22.78
CA GLU A 209 -4.14 6.04 22.55
C GLU A 209 -4.15 4.90 21.52
N TYR A 210 -4.77 3.78 21.87
CA TYR A 210 -4.94 2.64 20.99
C TYR A 210 -6.22 2.76 20.16
N SER A 211 -6.37 1.95 19.13
CA SER A 211 -7.55 1.93 18.26
C SER A 211 -8.87 1.60 19.00
N ASP A 212 -8.78 0.97 20.15
CA ASP A 212 -9.89 0.65 21.05
C ASP A 212 -10.15 1.75 22.09
N SER A 213 -9.60 2.96 21.88
CA SER A 213 -9.69 4.13 22.78
C SER A 213 -9.08 3.91 24.16
N ARG A 214 -8.28 2.88 24.36
CA ARG A 214 -7.55 2.64 25.60
C ARG A 214 -6.26 3.45 25.64
N LEU A 215 -5.91 3.89 26.84
CA LEU A 215 -4.77 4.75 27.08
C LEU A 215 -3.66 4.01 27.82
N GLU A 216 -2.43 4.29 27.46
CA GLU A 216 -1.24 3.78 28.14
C GLU A 216 -0.19 4.87 28.27
N ILE A 217 0.38 4.99 29.46
CA ILE A 217 1.57 5.81 29.73
C ILE A 217 2.69 4.87 30.13
N ARG A 218 3.90 5.12 29.59
CA ARG A 218 5.09 4.32 29.93
C ARG A 218 5.72 4.83 31.21
N SER A 219 6.09 3.92 32.08
CA SER A 219 6.83 4.26 33.31
C SER A 219 8.10 5.05 33.00
N PRO A 220 8.49 6.00 33.87
CA PRO A 220 9.68 6.81 33.68
C PRO A 220 10.93 5.96 33.56
N ILE A 221 11.94 6.46 32.85
CA ILE A 221 13.26 5.84 32.80
C ILE A 221 13.95 6.16 34.14
N ALA A 222 14.23 5.12 34.93
CA ALA A 222 15.16 5.26 36.06
C ALA A 222 16.49 5.77 35.51
N GLY A 223 17.00 6.86 36.07
CA GLY A 223 18.18 7.53 35.55
C GLY A 223 19.34 6.56 35.37
N ASN A 224 19.94 6.62 34.21
CA ASN A 224 21.26 6.07 33.80
C ASN A 224 21.42 4.63 33.32
N GLU A 225 20.36 3.81 33.11
CA GLU A 225 20.58 2.46 32.55
C GLU A 225 20.14 2.27 31.09
N GLY A 226 19.70 3.32 30.41
CA GLY A 226 18.98 3.19 29.11
C GLY A 226 19.78 3.43 27.82
N LYS A 227 21.08 3.73 27.86
CA LYS A 227 21.81 4.11 26.61
C LYS A 227 22.54 2.99 25.87
N SER A 228 22.56 1.76 26.37
CA SER A 228 23.39 0.69 25.77
C SER A 228 22.64 -0.49 25.16
N LYS A 229 21.32 -0.57 25.23
CA LYS A 229 20.59 -1.74 24.67
C LYS A 229 19.71 -1.48 23.44
N GLU A 230 19.32 -0.25 23.15
CA GLU A 230 18.53 0.04 21.95
C GLU A 230 19.38 0.13 20.67
N ASN A 231 20.68 0.44 20.76
CA ASN A 231 21.58 0.53 19.60
C ASN A 231 22.22 -0.82 19.19
N LYS A 232 22.04 -1.89 19.98
CA LYS A 232 22.65 -3.19 19.67
C LYS A 232 21.74 -4.14 18.90
N ILE A 233 20.46 -3.83 18.81
CA ILE A 233 19.50 -4.66 18.03
C ILE A 233 19.38 -4.20 16.57
N GLU A 234 19.84 -2.98 16.24
CA GLU A 234 19.84 -2.47 14.85
C GLU A 234 21.11 -2.85 14.05
N ALA A 235 22.16 -3.36 14.69
CA ALA A 235 23.44 -3.66 14.02
C ALA A 235 23.63 -5.15 13.66
N ASP A 236 22.83 -6.07 14.20
CA ASP A 236 23.05 -7.53 14.04
C ASP A 236 22.16 -8.20 12.97
N GLN A 237 21.54 -7.42 12.06
CA GLN A 237 20.82 -8.00 10.91
C GLN A 237 21.31 -7.44 9.58
N LYS A 238 22.61 -7.57 9.33
CA LYS A 238 23.13 -7.58 7.97
C LYS A 238 23.27 -9.04 7.53
N PRO A 239 22.58 -9.50 6.51
CA PRO A 239 22.84 -10.83 5.99
C PRO A 239 24.19 -10.79 5.28
N GLU A 240 25.12 -11.58 5.75
CA GLU A 240 26.32 -11.98 4.99
C GLU A 240 25.84 -12.74 3.75
N ASN A 241 26.01 -12.11 2.60
CA ASN A 241 26.01 -12.81 1.33
C ASN A 241 27.33 -13.55 1.24
N GLU A 242 27.34 -14.81 1.54
CA GLU A 242 28.37 -15.73 1.07
C GLU A 242 28.13 -16.10 -0.38
N SER A 243 29.16 -15.85 -1.15
CA SER A 243 29.37 -16.31 -2.52
C SER A 243 29.41 -17.84 -2.57
N ILE A 244 28.66 -18.45 -3.47
CA ILE A 244 29.11 -19.54 -4.36
C ILE A 244 28.28 -19.46 -5.65
#